data_33fa98399d684837ddc5872c87a18efb
#
_entry.id   33fa98399d684837ddc5872c87a18efb
#
_cell.length_a   1.000
_cell.length_b   1.000
_cell.length_c   1.000
_cell.angle_alpha   90.00
_cell.angle_beta   90.00
_cell.angle_gamma   90.00
#
_symmetry.space_group_name_H-M   'P 1'
#
loop_
_entity.id
_entity.type
_entity.pdbx_description
1 polymer ?
#
loop_
_entity_poly.entity_id
_entity_poly.type
_entity_poly.pdbx_seq_one_letter_code
_entity_poly.pdbx_strand_id
1 'polypeptide(L)'
;MYDEKICRYTLNRIFGYRPKIAHALVESIGSASEVFRIGSTRLKEMLPYTKGICLLSDREYEKSYIELKRLEAAGIRFICNDDAFFPALLKECEDHPMGLYVRSESPFREIFTECTNIAVIGTRDISPYGREWCERIVSSLPGTSPETAVISGLAIGTDITAHRTALKKGVRTIAVIPTGIDGIYPYRH
;
A
#
# COMPACT_ATOMS: atom_id res chain seq x y z
N MET A 1 -2.41 -1.70 27.09
CA MET A 1 -3.32 -0.90 26.23
C MET A 1 -2.93 -1.20 24.79
N TYR A 2 -3.88 -1.59 23.94
CA TYR A 2 -3.60 -1.84 22.54
C TYR A 2 -3.35 -0.53 21.78
N ASP A 3 -2.29 -0.50 20.99
CA ASP A 3 -1.98 0.62 20.09
C ASP A 3 -2.80 0.50 18.80
N GLU A 4 -3.44 1.57 18.36
CA GLU A 4 -4.34 1.56 17.20
C GLU A 4 -3.60 1.19 15.90
N LYS A 5 -2.39 1.74 15.68
CA LYS A 5 -1.58 1.45 14.50
C LYS A 5 -1.20 -0.03 14.43
N ILE A 6 -0.79 -0.61 15.56
CA ILE A 6 -0.41 -2.03 15.64
C ILE A 6 -1.64 -2.91 15.41
N CYS A 7 -2.81 -2.52 15.95
CA CYS A 7 -4.06 -3.25 15.70
C CYS A 7 -4.46 -3.21 14.23
N ARG A 8 -4.42 -2.04 13.57
CA ARG A 8 -4.67 -1.91 12.13
C ARG A 8 -3.68 -2.71 11.29
N TYR A 9 -2.41 -2.67 11.65
CA TYR A 9 -1.39 -3.51 11.03
C TYR A 9 -1.71 -5.00 11.16
N THR A 10 -2.13 -5.44 12.36
CA THR A 10 -2.51 -6.83 12.61
C THR A 10 -3.75 -7.23 11.80
N LEU A 11 -4.76 -6.35 11.73
CA LEU A 11 -5.93 -6.56 10.88
C LEU A 11 -5.54 -6.67 9.40
N ASN A 12 -4.62 -5.83 8.92
CA ASN A 12 -4.10 -5.90 7.56
C ASN A 12 -3.40 -7.24 7.26
N ARG A 13 -2.62 -7.77 8.20
CA ARG A 13 -1.98 -9.09 8.07
C ARG A 13 -3.01 -10.23 8.03
N ILE A 14 -4.02 -10.19 8.87
CA ILE A 14 -5.01 -11.26 9.00
C ILE A 14 -6.01 -11.23 7.83
N PHE A 15 -6.45 -10.05 7.44
CA PHE A 15 -7.53 -9.85 6.47
C PHE A 15 -7.08 -9.20 5.16
N GLY A 16 -5.77 -9.13 4.88
CA GLY A 16 -5.23 -8.40 3.72
C GLY A 16 -5.86 -8.76 2.36
N TYR A 17 -6.25 -10.02 2.17
CA TYR A 17 -6.97 -10.47 0.97
C TYR A 17 -8.50 -10.27 1.05
N ARG A 18 -9.00 -9.75 2.17
CA ARG A 18 -10.43 -9.49 2.44
C ARG A 18 -10.58 -8.25 3.31
N PRO A 19 -10.08 -7.09 2.84
CA PRO A 19 -10.05 -5.87 3.66
C PRO A 19 -11.44 -5.40 4.10
N LYS A 20 -12.48 -5.68 3.33
CA LYS A 20 -13.88 -5.37 3.72
C LYS A 20 -14.29 -5.97 5.09
N ILE A 21 -13.71 -7.12 5.47
CA ILE A 21 -13.97 -7.71 6.80
C ILE A 21 -13.32 -6.84 7.88
N ALA A 22 -12.08 -6.41 7.68
CA ALA A 22 -11.38 -5.54 8.63
C ALA A 22 -12.10 -4.18 8.77
N HIS A 23 -12.55 -3.60 7.65
CA HIS A 23 -13.34 -2.36 7.66
C HIS A 23 -14.63 -2.53 8.45
N ALA A 24 -15.42 -3.55 8.13
CA ALA A 24 -16.68 -3.82 8.81
C ALA A 24 -16.52 -4.02 10.33
N LEU A 25 -15.44 -4.70 10.75
CA LEU A 25 -15.11 -4.85 12.18
C LEU A 25 -14.81 -3.49 12.83
N VAL A 26 -13.97 -2.68 12.21
CA VAL A 26 -13.58 -1.37 12.75
C VAL A 26 -14.77 -0.41 12.77
N GLU A 27 -15.57 -0.37 11.71
CA GLU A 27 -16.77 0.49 11.62
C GLU A 27 -17.84 0.09 12.63
N SER A 28 -18.10 -1.21 12.79
CA SER A 28 -19.13 -1.71 13.72
C SER A 28 -18.77 -1.54 15.18
N ILE A 29 -17.46 -1.55 15.50
CA ILE A 29 -16.94 -1.57 16.88
C ILE A 29 -16.40 -0.19 17.28
N GLY A 30 -15.94 0.61 16.30
CA GLY A 30 -15.46 1.98 16.48
C GLY A 30 -13.96 2.16 16.28
N SER A 31 -13.11 1.16 16.63
CA SER A 31 -11.66 1.22 16.37
C SER A 31 -11.04 -0.16 16.29
N ALA A 32 -9.84 -0.25 15.71
CA ALA A 32 -9.09 -1.50 15.67
C ALA A 32 -8.63 -1.95 17.07
N SER A 33 -8.27 -1.03 17.93
CA SER A 33 -7.90 -1.33 19.32
C SER A 33 -9.07 -1.88 20.14
N GLU A 34 -10.30 -1.39 19.91
CA GLU A 34 -11.50 -1.96 20.54
C GLU A 34 -11.81 -3.38 20.02
N VAL A 35 -11.59 -3.65 18.73
CA VAL A 35 -11.71 -5.02 18.17
C VAL A 35 -10.84 -6.00 18.96
N PHE A 36 -9.59 -5.63 19.25
CA PHE A 36 -8.70 -6.47 20.06
C PHE A 36 -9.14 -6.55 21.53
N ARG A 37 -9.68 -5.48 22.09
CA ARG A 37 -10.17 -5.43 23.49
C ARG A 37 -11.38 -6.35 23.71
N ILE A 38 -12.29 -6.44 22.74
CA ILE A 38 -13.42 -7.37 22.79
C ILE A 38 -12.91 -8.81 22.80
N GLY A 39 -11.86 -9.10 22.08
CA GLY A 39 -11.20 -10.40 22.00
C GLY A 39 -11.91 -11.40 21.06
N SER A 40 -11.14 -12.36 20.59
CA SER A 40 -11.58 -13.28 19.55
C SER A 40 -12.75 -14.17 19.95
N THR A 41 -12.87 -14.55 21.23
CA THR A 41 -13.97 -15.40 21.72
C THR A 41 -15.31 -14.72 21.55
N ARG A 42 -15.45 -13.50 22.04
CA ARG A 42 -16.71 -12.74 21.97
C ARG A 42 -17.03 -12.30 20.52
N LEU A 43 -16.01 -11.96 19.75
CA LEU A 43 -16.18 -11.65 18.33
C LEU A 43 -16.67 -12.88 17.54
N LYS A 44 -16.20 -14.08 17.88
CA LYS A 44 -16.66 -15.32 17.27
C LYS A 44 -18.12 -15.65 17.59
N GLU A 45 -18.57 -15.33 18.79
CA GLU A 45 -20.00 -15.46 19.18
C GLU A 45 -20.87 -14.49 18.36
N MET A 46 -20.41 -13.24 18.15
CA MET A 46 -21.12 -12.23 17.37
C MET A 46 -21.09 -12.50 15.86
N LEU A 47 -19.99 -13.05 15.35
CA LEU A 47 -19.70 -13.25 13.94
C LEU A 47 -19.17 -14.67 13.65
N PRO A 48 -19.97 -15.72 13.90
CA PRO A 48 -19.51 -17.12 13.93
C PRO A 48 -18.96 -17.63 12.59
N TYR A 49 -19.39 -17.04 11.47
CA TYR A 49 -18.99 -17.47 10.13
C TYR A 49 -17.84 -16.65 9.54
N THR A 50 -17.30 -15.67 10.28
CA THR A 50 -16.21 -14.85 9.79
C THR A 50 -14.85 -15.54 9.99
N LYS A 51 -14.26 -15.97 8.89
CA LYS A 51 -12.92 -16.59 8.91
C LYS A 51 -11.86 -15.57 9.34
N GLY A 52 -10.93 -15.98 10.18
CA GLY A 52 -9.81 -15.15 10.63
C GLY A 52 -10.00 -14.52 12.02
N ILE A 53 -11.22 -14.42 12.54
CA ILE A 53 -11.49 -13.85 13.87
C ILE A 53 -10.70 -14.59 14.98
N CYS A 54 -10.55 -15.90 14.87
CA CYS A 54 -9.79 -16.70 15.82
C CYS A 54 -8.29 -16.34 15.89
N LEU A 55 -7.78 -15.61 14.89
CA LEU A 55 -6.42 -15.09 14.86
C LEU A 55 -6.26 -13.76 15.60
N LEU A 56 -7.35 -13.09 15.98
CA LEU A 56 -7.33 -11.85 16.76
C LEU A 56 -6.96 -12.16 18.23
N SER A 57 -5.69 -12.17 18.53
CA SER A 57 -5.14 -12.57 19.83
C SER A 57 -3.94 -11.71 20.21
N ASP A 58 -3.62 -11.69 21.51
CA ASP A 58 -2.42 -11.02 22.03
C ASP A 58 -1.15 -11.53 21.34
N ARG A 59 -1.09 -12.83 21.05
CA ARG A 59 0.04 -13.42 20.33
C ARG A 59 0.25 -12.82 18.94
N GLU A 60 -0.82 -12.61 18.17
CA GLU A 60 -0.70 -12.01 16.84
C GLU A 60 -0.45 -10.50 16.92
N TYR A 61 -0.96 -9.83 17.96
CA TYR A 61 -0.63 -8.45 18.26
C TYR A 61 0.87 -8.27 18.55
N GLU A 62 1.44 -9.09 19.44
CA GLU A 62 2.86 -9.04 19.78
C GLU A 62 3.76 -9.37 18.57
N LYS A 63 3.40 -10.34 17.78
CA LYS A 63 4.11 -10.61 16.51
C LYS A 63 4.09 -9.40 15.58
N SER A 64 2.95 -8.74 15.47
CA SER A 64 2.79 -7.55 14.63
C SER A 64 3.61 -6.38 15.16
N TYR A 65 3.69 -6.20 16.46
CA TYR A 65 4.54 -5.19 17.10
C TYR A 65 6.01 -5.40 16.74
N ILE A 66 6.51 -6.63 16.92
CA ILE A 66 7.90 -6.99 16.63
C ILE A 66 8.21 -6.79 15.13
N GLU A 67 7.30 -7.25 14.27
CA GLU A 67 7.45 -7.12 12.81
C GLU A 67 7.45 -5.67 12.37
N LEU A 68 6.54 -4.86 12.89
CA LEU A 68 6.47 -3.42 12.57
C LEU A 68 7.75 -2.70 12.97
N LYS A 69 8.30 -2.99 14.14
CA LYS A 69 9.60 -2.45 14.59
C LYS A 69 10.75 -2.87 13.67
N ARG A 70 10.74 -4.12 13.21
CA ARG A 70 11.74 -4.61 12.24
C ARG A 70 11.63 -3.88 10.90
N LEU A 71 10.41 -3.68 10.41
CA LEU A 71 10.17 -2.94 9.16
C LEU A 71 10.64 -1.49 9.28
N GLU A 72 10.30 -0.81 10.38
CA GLU A 72 10.73 0.57 10.65
C GLU A 72 12.26 0.67 10.67
N ALA A 73 12.96 -0.27 11.32
CA ALA A 73 14.42 -0.34 11.34
C ALA A 73 15.03 -0.58 9.94
N ALA A 74 14.29 -1.23 9.03
CA ALA A 74 14.67 -1.44 7.63
C ALA A 74 14.28 -0.26 6.71
N GLY A 75 13.79 0.86 7.25
CA GLY A 75 13.36 2.03 6.49
C GLY A 75 12.00 1.84 5.78
N ILE A 76 11.23 0.82 6.18
CA ILE A 76 9.90 0.55 5.65
C ILE A 76 8.88 1.06 6.67
N ARG A 77 7.95 1.91 6.22
CA ARG A 77 6.86 2.40 7.06
C ARG A 77 5.55 1.74 6.68
N PHE A 78 4.71 1.53 7.68
CA PHE A 78 3.32 1.17 7.49
C PHE A 78 2.46 2.43 7.69
N ILE A 79 1.74 2.82 6.64
CA ILE A 79 0.83 3.97 6.63
C ILE A 79 -0.58 3.40 6.75
N CYS A 80 -1.29 3.74 7.82
CA CYS A 80 -2.65 3.30 8.04
C CYS A 80 -3.64 4.05 7.13
N ASN A 81 -4.79 3.44 6.87
CA ASN A 81 -5.83 4.06 6.03
C ASN A 81 -6.52 5.27 6.66
N ASP A 82 -6.29 5.55 7.94
CA ASP A 82 -6.72 6.78 8.64
C ASP A 82 -5.62 7.84 8.75
N ASP A 83 -4.39 7.54 8.31
CA ASP A 83 -3.33 8.53 8.22
C ASP A 83 -3.66 9.60 7.18
N ALA A 84 -3.29 10.85 7.47
CA ALA A 84 -3.46 11.98 6.55
C ALA A 84 -2.71 11.82 5.21
N PHE A 85 -1.71 10.97 5.18
CA PHE A 85 -0.90 10.68 3.98
C PHE A 85 -1.35 9.45 3.20
N PHE A 86 -2.40 8.76 3.65
CA PHE A 86 -2.94 7.65 2.87
C PHE A 86 -3.55 8.18 1.57
N PRO A 87 -3.28 7.55 0.39
CA PRO A 87 -3.75 8.06 -0.88
C PRO A 87 -5.28 8.21 -0.92
N ALA A 88 -5.78 9.45 -1.11
CA ALA A 88 -7.21 9.75 -1.02
C ALA A 88 -8.04 8.95 -2.02
N LEU A 89 -7.59 8.87 -3.29
CA LEU A 89 -8.28 8.08 -4.32
C LEU A 89 -8.31 6.59 -4.03
N LEU A 90 -7.29 6.05 -3.38
CA LEU A 90 -7.30 4.64 -2.95
C LEU A 90 -8.32 4.42 -1.84
N LYS A 91 -8.47 5.39 -0.94
CA LYS A 91 -9.43 5.32 0.17
C LYS A 91 -10.90 5.30 -0.31
N GLU A 92 -11.19 5.81 -1.51
CA GLU A 92 -12.52 5.75 -2.12
C GLU A 92 -12.89 4.33 -2.60
N CYS A 93 -11.92 3.43 -2.74
CA CYS A 93 -12.20 2.04 -3.09
C CYS A 93 -12.77 1.30 -1.86
N GLU A 94 -13.89 0.62 -2.01
CA GLU A 94 -14.54 -0.12 -0.91
C GLU A 94 -13.66 -1.22 -0.29
N ASP A 95 -12.70 -1.71 -1.04
CA ASP A 95 -11.78 -2.79 -0.66
C ASP A 95 -10.33 -2.32 -0.49
N HIS A 96 -10.14 -1.02 -0.19
CA HIS A 96 -8.81 -0.51 0.10
C HIS A 96 -8.19 -1.23 1.32
N PRO A 97 -6.85 -1.42 1.35
CA PRO A 97 -6.20 -2.10 2.47
C PRO A 97 -6.27 -1.26 3.75
N MET A 98 -6.16 -1.90 4.91
CA MET A 98 -6.06 -1.22 6.21
C MET A 98 -4.79 -0.36 6.34
N GLY A 99 -3.84 -0.53 5.45
CA GLY A 99 -2.63 0.27 5.34
C GLY A 99 -1.70 -0.23 4.25
N LEU A 100 -0.70 0.58 3.95
CA LEU A 100 0.30 0.35 2.91
C LEU A 100 1.69 0.24 3.52
N TYR A 101 2.49 -0.69 2.99
CA TYR A 101 3.93 -0.71 3.24
C TYR A 101 4.60 0.23 2.26
N VAL A 102 5.36 1.19 2.77
CA VAL A 102 6.00 2.21 1.94
C VAL A 102 7.49 2.31 2.28
N ARG A 103 8.31 2.30 1.25
CA ARG A 103 9.73 2.60 1.31
C ARG A 103 10.03 3.77 0.38
N SER A 104 10.54 4.85 0.91
CA SER A 104 10.87 6.06 0.14
C SER A 104 11.93 6.87 0.85
N GLU A 105 12.78 7.52 0.06
CA GLU A 105 13.71 8.54 0.54
C GLU A 105 13.05 9.92 0.63
N SER A 106 11.98 10.14 -0.16
CA SER A 106 11.20 11.37 -0.13
C SER A 106 10.13 11.34 0.97
N PRO A 107 9.76 12.50 1.55
CA PRO A 107 8.64 12.58 2.48
C PRO A 107 7.32 12.11 1.85
N PHE A 108 6.52 11.36 2.60
CA PHE A 108 5.27 10.77 2.09
C PHE A 108 4.24 11.82 1.66
N ARG A 109 4.22 12.98 2.33
CA ARG A 109 3.38 14.09 1.96
C ARG A 109 3.63 14.52 0.51
N GLU A 110 4.88 14.68 0.13
CA GLU A 110 5.26 15.07 -1.24
C GLU A 110 4.85 14.03 -2.28
N ILE A 111 4.80 12.75 -1.90
CA ILE A 111 4.51 11.65 -2.83
C ILE A 111 3.00 11.51 -3.07
N PHE A 112 2.20 11.58 -2.00
CA PHE A 112 0.79 11.19 -2.08
C PHE A 112 -0.18 12.37 -2.11
N THR A 113 0.21 13.54 -1.63
CA THR A 113 -0.71 14.70 -1.50
C THR A 113 -0.32 15.92 -2.34
N GLU A 114 0.94 16.07 -2.70
CA GLU A 114 1.43 17.26 -3.42
C GLU A 114 1.64 17.02 -4.92
N CYS A 115 1.53 15.79 -5.39
CA CYS A 115 1.68 15.42 -6.81
C CYS A 115 0.36 15.01 -7.44
N THR A 116 0.23 15.28 -8.74
CA THR A 116 -0.77 14.60 -9.57
C THR A 116 -0.26 13.23 -9.96
N ASN A 117 -0.93 12.18 -9.50
CA ASN A 117 -0.53 10.81 -9.75
C ASN A 117 -1.11 10.29 -11.07
N ILE A 118 -0.25 9.85 -12.00
CA ILE A 118 -0.63 9.29 -13.29
C ILE A 118 -0.24 7.82 -13.33
N ALA A 119 -1.23 6.94 -13.49
CA ALA A 119 -0.97 5.52 -13.67
C ALA A 119 -0.57 5.22 -15.11
N VAL A 120 0.57 4.55 -15.30
CA VAL A 120 1.04 4.05 -16.59
C VAL A 120 1.10 2.53 -16.55
N ILE A 121 0.19 1.88 -17.24
CA ILE A 121 -0.02 0.42 -17.21
C ILE A 121 -0.05 -0.11 -18.65
N GLY A 122 0.51 -1.30 -18.86
CA GLY A 122 0.44 -1.91 -20.18
C GLY A 122 1.00 -3.32 -20.24
N THR A 123 1.25 -3.76 -21.47
CA THR A 123 1.73 -5.13 -21.75
C THR A 123 3.15 -5.37 -21.21
N ARG A 124 3.38 -6.62 -20.83
CA ARG A 124 4.74 -7.11 -20.50
C ARG A 124 5.60 -7.32 -21.75
N ASP A 125 4.97 -7.56 -22.88
CA ASP A 125 5.62 -7.68 -24.20
C ASP A 125 5.33 -6.41 -25.01
N ILE A 126 6.08 -5.36 -24.72
CA ILE A 126 5.91 -4.05 -25.33
C ILE A 126 6.59 -4.00 -26.71
N SER A 127 5.84 -3.63 -27.76
CA SER A 127 6.39 -3.41 -29.10
C SER A 127 7.31 -2.17 -29.13
N PRO A 128 8.20 -2.05 -30.14
CA PRO A 128 9.02 -0.83 -30.32
C PRO A 128 8.16 0.44 -30.39
N TYR A 129 7.04 0.40 -31.08
CA TYR A 129 6.09 1.49 -31.18
C TYR A 129 5.48 1.86 -29.81
N GLY A 130 5.01 0.86 -29.05
CA GLY A 130 4.46 1.08 -27.71
C GLY A 130 5.50 1.67 -26.75
N ARG A 131 6.75 1.21 -26.86
CA ARG A 131 7.87 1.75 -26.07
C ARG A 131 8.12 3.21 -26.38
N GLU A 132 8.22 3.54 -27.65
CA GLU A 132 8.40 4.93 -28.10
C GLU A 132 7.31 5.86 -27.57
N TRP A 133 6.04 5.45 -27.64
CA TRP A 133 4.94 6.26 -27.14
C TRP A 133 4.94 6.37 -25.61
N CYS A 134 5.23 5.29 -24.91
CA CYS A 134 5.38 5.35 -23.46
C CYS A 134 6.48 6.36 -23.06
N GLU A 135 7.65 6.30 -23.71
CA GLU A 135 8.76 7.21 -23.49
C GLU A 135 8.39 8.67 -23.81
N ARG A 136 7.69 8.92 -24.92
CA ARG A 136 7.21 10.25 -25.30
C ARG A 136 6.25 10.84 -24.29
N ILE A 137 5.24 10.06 -23.87
CA ILE A 137 4.23 10.50 -22.90
C ILE A 137 4.90 10.85 -21.57
N VAL A 138 5.70 9.93 -21.01
CA VAL A 138 6.37 10.19 -19.73
C VAL A 138 7.38 11.35 -19.85
N SER A 139 8.06 11.48 -21.00
CA SER A 139 9.00 12.60 -21.23
C SER A 139 8.34 13.97 -21.33
N SER A 140 7.02 14.04 -21.55
CA SER A 140 6.29 15.32 -21.61
C SER A 140 5.79 15.81 -20.23
N LEU A 141 5.98 15.01 -19.16
CA LEU A 141 5.50 15.34 -17.82
C LEU A 141 6.37 16.34 -17.01
N PRO A 142 7.69 16.48 -17.26
CA PRO A 142 8.48 17.47 -16.52
C PRO A 142 7.94 18.89 -16.65
N GLY A 143 7.95 19.64 -15.54
CA GLY A 143 7.47 21.02 -15.51
C GLY A 143 5.96 21.20 -15.52
N THR A 144 5.19 20.12 -15.36
CA THR A 144 3.75 20.23 -15.09
C THR A 144 3.50 20.87 -13.73
N SER A 145 2.41 21.66 -13.62
CA SER A 145 1.97 22.23 -12.35
C SER A 145 0.52 21.80 -12.10
N PRO A 146 0.22 21.08 -11.00
CA PRO A 146 1.16 20.56 -10.00
C PRO A 146 2.14 19.52 -10.55
N GLU A 147 3.23 19.26 -9.81
CA GLU A 147 4.18 18.21 -10.19
C GLU A 147 3.49 16.86 -10.38
N THR A 148 3.96 16.11 -11.35
CA THR A 148 3.40 14.81 -11.68
C THR A 148 4.29 13.69 -11.16
N ALA A 149 3.67 12.64 -10.63
CA ALA A 149 4.32 11.36 -10.29
C ALA A 149 3.74 10.23 -11.16
N VAL A 150 4.63 9.41 -11.71
CA VAL A 150 4.24 8.20 -12.48
C VAL A 150 4.06 7.04 -11.51
N ILE A 151 2.88 6.40 -11.54
CA ILE A 151 2.60 5.18 -10.77
C ILE A 151 2.55 3.99 -11.73
N SER A 152 3.26 2.90 -11.39
CA SER A 152 3.23 1.67 -12.19
C SER A 152 3.57 0.44 -11.35
N GLY A 153 3.39 -0.77 -11.92
CA GLY A 153 3.54 -2.05 -11.22
C GLY A 153 4.95 -2.65 -11.21
N LEU A 154 5.94 -1.95 -11.78
CA LEU A 154 7.33 -2.43 -11.91
C LEU A 154 7.49 -3.73 -12.72
N ALA A 155 6.50 -4.14 -13.52
CA ALA A 155 6.60 -5.30 -14.39
C ALA A 155 7.54 -5.04 -15.59
N ILE A 156 7.97 -6.13 -16.27
CA ILE A 156 8.67 -5.98 -17.56
C ILE A 156 7.74 -5.31 -18.58
N GLY A 157 8.29 -4.69 -19.61
CA GLY A 157 7.53 -4.06 -20.69
C GLY A 157 7.17 -2.60 -20.39
N THR A 158 5.89 -2.27 -20.40
CA THR A 158 5.41 -0.88 -20.27
C THR A 158 5.80 -0.27 -18.92
N ASP A 159 5.60 -0.99 -17.82
CA ASP A 159 5.81 -0.46 -16.48
C ASP A 159 7.26 -0.03 -16.26
N ILE A 160 8.22 -0.93 -16.54
CA ILE A 160 9.64 -0.58 -16.37
C ILE A 160 10.09 0.50 -17.34
N THR A 161 9.49 0.57 -18.54
CA THR A 161 9.77 1.65 -19.50
C THR A 161 9.33 2.98 -18.92
N ALA A 162 8.15 3.05 -18.33
CA ALA A 162 7.63 4.25 -17.67
C ALA A 162 8.52 4.69 -16.50
N HIS A 163 8.88 3.77 -15.60
CA HIS A 163 9.76 4.07 -14.45
C HIS A 163 11.13 4.59 -14.89
N ARG A 164 11.79 3.89 -15.83
CA ARG A 164 13.11 4.31 -16.33
C ARG A 164 13.08 5.66 -17.02
N THR A 165 12.02 5.94 -17.77
CA THR A 165 11.85 7.23 -18.44
C THR A 165 11.60 8.32 -17.43
N ALA A 166 10.74 8.09 -16.43
CA ALA A 166 10.48 9.02 -15.35
C ALA A 166 11.77 9.39 -14.61
N LEU A 167 12.55 8.40 -14.17
CA LEU A 167 13.84 8.62 -13.51
C LEU A 167 14.81 9.41 -14.38
N LYS A 168 14.94 9.05 -15.68
CA LYS A 168 15.81 9.75 -16.63
C LYS A 168 15.41 11.21 -16.84
N LYS A 169 14.14 11.52 -16.68
CA LYS A 169 13.58 12.88 -16.87
C LYS A 169 13.38 13.66 -15.58
N GLY A 170 13.77 13.11 -14.43
CA GLY A 170 13.58 13.75 -13.13
C GLY A 170 12.11 13.82 -12.68
N VAL A 171 11.24 12.99 -13.27
CA VAL A 171 9.85 12.84 -12.85
C VAL A 171 9.77 11.85 -11.69
N ARG A 172 9.03 12.19 -10.65
CA ARG A 172 8.79 11.28 -9.52
C ARG A 172 8.10 10.00 -10.00
N THR A 173 8.45 8.86 -9.40
CA THR A 173 7.85 7.60 -9.78
C THR A 173 7.63 6.69 -8.58
N ILE A 174 6.49 6.00 -8.57
CA ILE A 174 6.02 5.14 -7.50
C ILE A 174 5.78 3.75 -8.05
N ALA A 175 6.47 2.75 -7.50
CA ALA A 175 6.22 1.35 -7.84
C ALA A 175 5.23 0.73 -6.86
N VAL A 176 4.13 0.19 -7.36
CA VAL A 176 3.15 -0.59 -6.59
C VAL A 176 3.37 -2.06 -6.89
N ILE A 177 3.98 -2.77 -5.95
CA ILE A 177 4.41 -4.16 -6.16
C ILE A 177 3.56 -5.15 -5.37
N PRO A 178 3.23 -6.33 -5.93
CA PRO A 178 2.46 -7.36 -5.24
C PRO A 178 3.31 -8.28 -4.37
N THR A 179 4.62 -8.08 -4.36
CA THR A 179 5.60 -8.87 -3.61
C THR A 179 6.00 -8.17 -2.31
N GLY A 180 6.77 -8.85 -1.45
CA GLY A 180 7.37 -8.20 -0.29
C GLY A 180 8.21 -7.00 -0.72
N ILE A 181 8.08 -5.90 0.03
CA ILE A 181 8.74 -4.61 -0.29
C ILE A 181 10.27 -4.66 -0.11
N ASP A 182 10.78 -5.69 0.52
CA ASP A 182 12.20 -6.01 0.71
C ASP A 182 12.81 -6.76 -0.48
N GLY A 183 11.97 -7.20 -1.45
CA GLY A 183 12.37 -7.90 -2.66
C GLY A 183 11.89 -7.22 -3.93
N ILE A 184 12.77 -7.07 -4.91
CA ILE A 184 12.40 -6.57 -6.24
C ILE A 184 12.20 -7.76 -7.18
N TYR A 185 11.04 -7.81 -7.84
CA TYR A 185 10.76 -8.77 -8.91
C TYR A 185 10.26 -8.04 -10.16
N PRO A 186 10.81 -8.37 -11.35
CA PRO A 186 11.99 -9.25 -11.61
C PRO A 186 13.32 -8.66 -11.09
N TYR A 187 14.25 -9.53 -10.68
CA TYR A 187 15.59 -9.15 -10.15
C TYR A 187 16.46 -8.34 -11.14
N ARG A 188 16.01 -8.17 -12.38
CA ARG A 188 16.73 -7.44 -13.44
C ARG A 188 16.38 -5.94 -13.49
N HIS A 189 15.56 -5.47 -12.60
CA HIS A 189 15.11 -4.06 -12.57
C HIS A 189 15.93 -3.19 -11.65
#